data_409dfb15f58414885514b89a907e829b
#
_entry.id   409dfb15f58414885514b89a907e829b
#
_cell.length_a   1.000
_cell.length_b   1.000
_cell.length_c   1.000
_cell.angle_alpha   90.00
_cell.angle_beta   90.00
_cell.angle_gamma   90.00
#
_symmetry.space_group_name_H-M   'P 1'
#
loop_
_entity.id
_entity.type
_entity.pdbx_description
1 polymer ?
#
loop_
_entity_poly.entity_id
_entity_poly.type
_entity_poly.pdbx_seq_one_letter_code
_entity_poly.pdbx_strand_id
1 'polypeptide(L)' 'MTHIPEADRARIYELADEFGVHPSIVRSLYDVMPNELYDGIVTALEDMTNDQDYEELFDE' A
#
# COMPACT_ATOMS: atom_id res chain seq x y z
N MET A 1 -3.91 21.64 -2.37
CA MET A 1 -4.23 20.82 -1.24
C MET A 1 -5.22 19.73 -1.58
N THR A 2 -4.85 18.54 -1.31
CA THR A 2 -5.63 17.39 -1.71
C THR A 2 -6.63 17.00 -0.66
N HIS A 3 -7.85 16.82 -1.08
CA HIS A 3 -8.90 16.36 -0.18
C HIS A 3 -9.16 14.90 -0.46
N ILE A 4 -8.91 14.08 0.53
CA ILE A 4 -9.09 12.65 0.37
C ILE A 4 -10.48 12.27 0.85
N PRO A 5 -11.31 11.66 0.00
CA PRO A 5 -12.63 11.21 0.43
C PRO A 5 -12.52 10.25 1.60
N GLU A 6 -13.54 10.26 2.43
CA GLU A 6 -13.52 9.43 3.61
C GLU A 6 -13.40 7.95 3.24
N ALA A 7 -14.04 7.54 2.18
CA ALA A 7 -13.98 6.15 1.75
C ALA A 7 -12.54 5.77 1.35
N ASP A 8 -11.88 6.68 0.67
CA ASP A 8 -10.50 6.42 0.26
C ASP A 8 -9.58 6.36 1.45
N ARG A 9 -9.79 7.25 2.42
CA ARG A 9 -8.96 7.26 3.60
C ARG A 9 -9.11 5.97 4.38
N ALA A 10 -10.32 5.48 4.51
CA ALA A 10 -10.57 4.23 5.20
C ALA A 10 -9.88 3.09 4.48
N ARG A 11 -9.92 3.12 3.16
CA ARG A 11 -9.26 2.08 2.37
C ARG A 11 -7.75 2.10 2.57
N ILE A 12 -7.18 3.29 2.67
CA ILE A 12 -5.75 3.42 2.89
C ILE A 12 -5.35 2.74 4.18
N TYR A 13 -6.08 3.00 5.26
CA TYR A 13 -5.78 2.38 6.54
C TYR A 13 -6.02 0.88 6.50
N GLU A 14 -7.05 0.47 5.79
CA GLU A 14 -7.35 -0.94 5.67
C GLU A 14 -6.22 -1.68 4.98
N LEU A 15 -5.72 -1.13 3.90
CA LEU A 15 -4.63 -1.74 3.17
C LEU A 15 -3.36 -1.78 4.01
N ALA A 16 -3.10 -0.70 4.72
CA ALA A 16 -1.91 -0.65 5.57
C ALA A 16 -1.96 -1.76 6.61
N ASP A 17 -3.11 -1.96 7.20
CA ASP A 17 -3.27 -2.99 8.20
C ASP A 17 -3.16 -4.38 7.60
N GLU A 18 -3.76 -4.55 6.44
CA GLU A 18 -3.78 -5.84 5.79
C GLU A 18 -2.39 -6.29 5.37
N PHE A 19 -1.59 -5.37 4.87
CA PHE A 19 -0.26 -5.70 4.40
C PHE A 19 0.82 -5.47 5.45
N GLY A 20 0.42 -5.01 6.61
CA GLY A 20 1.37 -4.80 7.69
C GLY A 20 2.39 -3.71 7.40
N VAL A 21 1.99 -2.67 6.70
CA VAL A 21 2.85 -1.55 6.39
C VAL A 21 2.30 -0.29 7.05
N HIS A 22 3.16 0.71 7.15
CA HIS A 22 2.73 1.98 7.74
C HIS A 22 1.78 2.69 6.79
N PRO A 23 0.71 3.30 7.32
CA PRO A 23 -0.26 3.99 6.46
C PRO A 23 0.37 5.06 5.57
N SER A 24 1.47 5.65 5.99
CA SER A 24 2.10 6.68 5.19
C SER A 24 2.62 6.12 3.87
N ILE A 25 2.97 4.84 3.85
CA ILE A 25 3.41 4.20 2.62
C ILE A 25 2.26 4.11 1.63
N VAL A 26 1.10 3.67 2.11
CA VAL A 26 -0.07 3.58 1.25
C VAL A 26 -0.49 4.98 0.81
N ARG A 27 -0.39 5.95 1.69
CA ARG A 27 -0.74 7.33 1.36
C ARG A 27 0.18 7.87 0.27
N SER A 28 1.44 7.55 0.33
CA SER A 28 2.38 7.98 -0.70
C SER A 28 2.02 7.38 -2.06
N LEU A 29 1.66 6.12 -2.06
CA LEU A 29 1.23 5.47 -3.29
C LEU A 29 -0.05 6.10 -3.82
N TYR A 30 -0.94 6.47 -2.91
CA TYR A 30 -2.18 7.12 -3.30
C TYR A 30 -1.90 8.47 -3.97
N ASP A 31 -0.90 9.18 -3.47
CA ASP A 31 -0.54 10.47 -4.06
C ASP A 31 -0.07 10.30 -5.49
N VAL A 32 0.64 9.24 -5.76
CA VAL A 32 1.16 8.99 -7.11
C VAL A 32 0.10 8.39 -7.99
N MET A 33 -0.72 7.50 -7.45
CA MET A 33 -1.71 6.78 -8.23
C MET A 33 -3.07 6.84 -7.55
N PRO A 34 -3.71 8.02 -7.53
CA PRO A 34 -4.97 8.15 -6.80
C PRO A 34 -6.10 7.29 -7.37
N ASN A 35 -6.02 6.95 -8.65
CA ASN A 35 -7.07 6.15 -9.28
C ASN A 35 -6.79 4.65 -9.22
N GLU A 36 -5.70 4.25 -8.58
CA GLU A 36 -5.32 2.85 -8.54
C GLU A 36 -5.42 2.28 -7.13
N LEU A 37 -6.30 2.86 -6.33
CA LEU A 37 -6.40 2.46 -4.94
C LEU A 37 -6.82 1.00 -4.78
N TYR A 38 -7.58 0.49 -5.72
CA TYR A 38 -8.05 -0.89 -5.66
C TYR A 38 -7.32 -1.81 -6.62
N ASP A 39 -6.32 -1.29 -7.31
CA ASP A 39 -5.62 -2.07 -8.33
C ASP A 39 -4.12 -1.90 -8.20
N GLY A 40 -3.60 -0.81 -8.77
CA GLY A 40 -2.17 -0.59 -8.81
C GLY A 40 -1.53 -0.52 -7.44
N ILE A 41 -2.18 0.15 -6.52
CA ILE A 41 -1.64 0.27 -5.17
C ILE A 41 -1.60 -1.09 -4.50
N VAL A 42 -2.64 -1.89 -4.66
CA VAL A 42 -2.65 -3.23 -4.09
C VAL A 42 -1.52 -4.06 -4.68
N THR A 43 -1.35 -3.97 -5.98
CA THR A 43 -0.28 -4.70 -6.64
C THR A 43 1.08 -4.25 -6.13
N ALA A 44 1.26 -2.95 -5.94
CA ALA A 44 2.52 -2.43 -5.44
C ALA A 44 2.80 -2.94 -4.03
N LEU A 45 1.77 -2.97 -3.20
CA LEU A 45 1.94 -3.45 -1.83
C LEU A 45 2.27 -4.94 -1.82
N GLU A 46 1.62 -5.69 -2.67
CA GLU A 46 1.91 -7.11 -2.78
C GLU A 46 3.35 -7.35 -3.20
N ASP A 47 3.80 -6.55 -4.14
CA ASP A 47 5.16 -6.67 -4.62
C ASP A 47 6.16 -6.37 -3.53
N MET A 48 5.87 -5.35 -2.74
CA MET A 48 6.76 -4.96 -1.66
C MET A 48 6.86 -6.06 -0.60
N THR A 49 5.73 -6.63 -0.23
CA THR A 49 5.75 -7.67 0.79
C THR A 49 6.35 -8.96 0.26
N ASN A 50 6.13 -9.25 -1.00
CA ASN A 50 6.74 -10.42 -1.60
C ASN A 50 8.25 -10.30 -1.63
N ASP A 51 8.71 -9.09 -1.92
CA ASP A 51 10.14 -8.84 -1.96
C ASP A 51 10.77 -9.13 -0.60
N GLN A 52 10.09 -8.72 0.44
CA GLN A 52 10.56 -8.96 1.79
C GLN A 52 10.64 -10.46 2.08
N ASP A 53 9.61 -11.15 1.68
CA ASP A 53 9.54 -12.59 1.88
C ASP A 53 10.68 -13.27 1.15
N TYR A 54 10.91 -12.83 -0.04
CA TYR A 54 11.95 -13.38 -0.89
C TYR A 54 13.33 -13.18 -0.26
N GLU A 55 13.52 -12.03 0.33
CA GLU A 55 14.78 -11.71 0.98
C GLU A 55 15.03 -12.63 2.16
N GLU A 56 13.99 -12.93 2.88
CA GLU A 56 14.10 -13.80 4.03
C GLU A 56 14.56 -15.19 3.61
N LEU A 57 14.01 -15.68 2.54
CA LEU A 57 14.41 -16.96 2.00
C LEU A 57 15.87 -16.97 1.61
N PHE A 58 16.30 -15.90 1.06
CA PHE A 58 17.66 -15.77 0.56
C PHE A 58 18.68 -15.73 1.67
N ASP A 59 18.29 -15.20 2.78
CA ASP A 59 19.18 -15.04 3.90
C ASP A 59 19.64 -16.39 4.44
N GLU A 60 18.98 -17.37 4.05
CA GLU A 60 19.32 -18.72 4.41
C GLU A 60 20.64 -19.13 3.79
#